data_328b8de896cd00b63e845099a7d2d35b
#
_entry.id   328b8de896cd00b63e845099a7d2d35b
#
_cell.length_a   1.000
_cell.length_b   1.000
_cell.length_c   1.000
_cell.angle_alpha   90.00
_cell.angle_beta   90.00
_cell.angle_gamma   90.00
#
_symmetry.space_group_name_H-M   'P 1'
#
loop_
_entity.id
_entity.type
_entity.pdbx_description
1 polymer ?
#
loop_
_entity_poly.entity_id
_entity_poly.type
_entity_poly.pdbx_seq_one_letter_code
_entity_poly.pdbx_strand_id
1 'polypeptide(L)'
;RRSSDLAQSDQSENRVVAVLFSDIRNFTKISEKTPAREMVNFLNTYFSMMGNEILAEGGNIDKFIGDAIMAIFGAPKTLDNAAASGVRAAMRMVKALTHVDCSGIHLPESGFGTGIGVNCGECIVGNIGFQNKVDYTVIGDTVNLASRLEGVTKYYQQPVIVSEYVFEAAKDHFIFRKADSVRVKGKDLPVGLYTVYEAFRDESDSETPESLIIGRESLDNYNKGLKLYAMREWETAKQYFNFALTIEKEAGRQDYLSSLYLGRIEEFQASPPTEDWDATITMTEK
;
A
#
# COMPACT_ATOMS: atom_id res chain seq x y z
N ARG A 1 -15.84 -27.03 -38.62
CA ARG A 1 -15.21 -25.69 -38.61
C ARG A 1 -15.62 -24.92 -37.32
N ARG A 2 -15.37 -25.45 -36.14
CA ARG A 2 -15.55 -24.75 -34.87
C ARG A 2 -14.52 -25.25 -33.78
N SER A 3 -13.44 -25.90 -34.21
CA SER A 3 -12.47 -26.50 -33.29
C SER A 3 -11.10 -25.84 -33.30
N SER A 4 -10.89 -24.78 -34.11
CA SER A 4 -9.60 -24.09 -34.24
C SER A 4 -9.51 -22.76 -33.46
N ASP A 5 -10.62 -22.23 -32.98
CA ASP A 5 -10.61 -20.92 -32.31
C ASP A 5 -10.45 -20.97 -30.79
N LEU A 6 -10.50 -22.17 -30.20
CA LEU A 6 -10.27 -22.40 -28.76
C LEU A 6 -8.78 -22.67 -28.41
N ALA A 7 -7.93 -22.85 -29.40
CA ALA A 7 -6.51 -23.22 -29.20
C ALA A 7 -5.56 -22.03 -29.04
N GLN A 8 -6.05 -20.76 -29.07
CA GLN A 8 -5.20 -19.57 -28.97
C GLN A 8 -5.19 -18.89 -27.59
N SER A 9 -5.85 -19.44 -26.55
CA SER A 9 -5.99 -18.81 -25.25
C SER A 9 -5.20 -19.46 -24.10
N ASP A 10 -4.38 -20.48 -24.36
CA ASP A 10 -3.72 -21.28 -23.31
C ASP A 10 -2.26 -20.89 -23.03
N GLN A 11 -1.81 -19.71 -23.43
CA GLN A 11 -0.44 -19.27 -23.14
C GLN A 11 -0.43 -18.44 -21.84
N SER A 12 -0.11 -19.11 -20.73
CA SER A 12 0.42 -18.43 -19.56
C SER A 12 1.85 -17.97 -19.84
N GLU A 13 2.19 -16.77 -19.42
CA GLU A 13 3.52 -16.19 -19.59
C GLU A 13 4.06 -15.63 -18.27
N ASN A 14 5.38 -15.64 -18.11
CA ASN A 14 6.02 -14.91 -17.01
C ASN A 14 6.10 -13.44 -17.38
N ARG A 15 5.56 -12.58 -16.49
CA ARG A 15 5.62 -11.12 -16.62
C ARG A 15 5.98 -10.47 -15.31
N VAL A 16 6.72 -9.37 -15.41
CA VAL A 16 6.84 -8.43 -14.29
C VAL A 16 5.61 -7.53 -14.28
N VAL A 17 4.84 -7.61 -13.21
CA VAL A 17 3.61 -6.83 -13.01
C VAL A 17 3.62 -6.17 -11.64
N ALA A 18 2.84 -5.11 -11.46
CA ALA A 18 2.48 -4.65 -10.14
C ALA A 18 1.07 -5.13 -9.79
N VAL A 19 0.91 -5.57 -8.55
CA VAL A 19 -0.35 -6.06 -7.99
C VAL A 19 -0.75 -5.13 -6.86
N LEU A 20 -1.99 -4.67 -6.89
CA LEU A 20 -2.60 -3.83 -5.88
C LEU A 20 -3.73 -4.60 -5.20
N PHE A 21 -3.71 -4.60 -3.87
CA PHE A 21 -4.86 -4.97 -3.04
C PHE A 21 -5.35 -3.75 -2.28
N SER A 22 -6.66 -3.58 -2.20
CA SER A 22 -7.27 -2.58 -1.32
C SER A 22 -8.44 -3.20 -0.56
N ASP A 23 -8.65 -2.75 0.70
CA ASP A 23 -9.73 -3.22 1.56
C ASP A 23 -10.31 -2.06 2.38
N ILE A 24 -11.62 -2.08 2.64
CA ILE A 24 -12.31 -1.02 3.39
C ILE A 24 -12.05 -1.19 4.89
N ARG A 25 -11.58 -0.14 5.52
CA ARG A 25 -11.34 -0.13 6.96
C ARG A 25 -12.63 -0.37 7.76
N ASN A 26 -12.57 -1.35 8.66
CA ASN A 26 -13.70 -1.69 9.56
C ASN A 26 -14.98 -2.11 8.83
N PHE A 27 -14.88 -2.64 7.60
CA PHE A 27 -16.05 -3.02 6.79
C PHE A 27 -17.03 -3.94 7.52
N THR A 28 -16.55 -4.94 8.24
CA THR A 28 -17.41 -5.85 9.03
C THR A 28 -18.31 -5.07 10.00
N LYS A 29 -17.77 -4.09 10.73
CA LYS A 29 -18.55 -3.26 11.66
C LYS A 29 -19.54 -2.35 10.95
N ILE A 30 -19.21 -1.89 9.75
CA ILE A 30 -20.09 -1.07 8.91
C ILE A 30 -21.23 -1.93 8.38
N SER A 31 -20.93 -3.12 7.85
CA SER A 31 -21.90 -4.03 7.24
C SER A 31 -22.90 -4.59 8.24
N GLU A 32 -22.46 -4.89 9.47
CA GLU A 32 -23.33 -5.38 10.55
C GLU A 32 -24.42 -4.38 10.96
N LYS A 33 -24.16 -3.08 10.80
CA LYS A 33 -25.08 -2.01 11.24
C LYS A 33 -25.86 -1.35 10.10
N THR A 34 -25.50 -1.65 8.86
CA THR A 34 -26.07 -1.00 7.67
C THR A 34 -27.06 -1.96 6.99
N PRO A 35 -28.27 -1.50 6.60
CA PRO A 35 -29.22 -2.29 5.85
C PRO A 35 -28.61 -2.84 4.55
N ALA A 36 -28.92 -4.09 4.20
CA ALA A 36 -28.29 -4.79 3.07
C ALA A 36 -28.40 -4.03 1.73
N ARG A 37 -29.53 -3.39 1.46
CA ARG A 37 -29.74 -2.62 0.23
C ARG A 37 -28.82 -1.39 0.15
N GLU A 38 -28.65 -0.69 1.26
CA GLU A 38 -27.78 0.49 1.35
C GLU A 38 -26.32 0.09 1.24
N MET A 39 -25.95 -1.04 1.85
CA MET A 39 -24.60 -1.61 1.72
C MET A 39 -24.25 -1.96 0.27
N VAL A 40 -25.17 -2.59 -0.48
CA VAL A 40 -24.94 -2.91 -1.91
C VAL A 40 -24.80 -1.64 -2.74
N ASN A 41 -25.63 -0.63 -2.51
CA ASN A 41 -25.53 0.65 -3.22
C ASN A 41 -24.19 1.35 -2.92
N PHE A 42 -23.80 1.38 -1.65
CA PHE A 42 -22.52 1.93 -1.24
C PHE A 42 -21.35 1.21 -1.90
N LEU A 43 -21.30 -0.13 -1.85
CA LEU A 43 -20.24 -0.91 -2.48
C LEU A 43 -20.15 -0.67 -3.98
N ASN A 44 -21.27 -0.61 -4.69
CA ASN A 44 -21.29 -0.33 -6.13
C ASN A 44 -20.72 1.06 -6.44
N THR A 45 -21.06 2.07 -5.65
CA THR A 45 -20.52 3.42 -5.79
C THR A 45 -19.03 3.44 -5.50
N TYR A 46 -18.60 2.84 -4.39
CA TYR A 46 -17.20 2.71 -4.01
C TYR A 46 -16.38 2.00 -5.08
N PHE A 47 -16.80 0.83 -5.53
CA PHE A 47 -16.11 0.06 -6.56
C PHE A 47 -16.02 0.81 -7.90
N SER A 48 -17.06 1.53 -8.26
CA SER A 48 -17.05 2.35 -9.48
C SER A 48 -16.04 3.48 -9.38
N MET A 49 -15.97 4.17 -8.25
CA MET A 49 -15.01 5.25 -8.03
C MET A 49 -13.56 4.70 -8.01
N MET A 50 -13.30 3.70 -7.20
CA MET A 50 -11.96 3.11 -7.08
C MET A 50 -11.51 2.47 -8.37
N GLY A 51 -12.41 1.78 -9.07
CA GLY A 51 -12.15 1.17 -10.37
C GLY A 51 -11.77 2.19 -11.44
N ASN A 52 -12.43 3.34 -11.46
CA ASN A 52 -12.09 4.41 -12.39
C ASN A 52 -10.66 4.94 -12.17
N GLU A 53 -10.21 5.07 -10.93
CA GLU A 53 -8.84 5.50 -10.62
C GLU A 53 -7.80 4.44 -11.04
N ILE A 54 -8.10 3.16 -10.86
CA ILE A 54 -7.26 2.04 -11.33
C ILE A 54 -7.15 2.05 -12.85
N LEU A 55 -8.28 2.15 -13.55
CA LEU A 55 -8.33 2.15 -15.01
C LEU A 55 -7.66 3.39 -15.63
N ALA A 56 -7.76 4.55 -15.00
CA ALA A 56 -7.11 5.79 -15.44
C ALA A 56 -5.58 5.67 -15.47
N GLU A 57 -5.00 4.85 -14.59
CA GLU A 57 -3.56 4.58 -14.57
C GLU A 57 -3.16 3.32 -15.37
N GLY A 58 -4.05 2.82 -16.21
CA GLY A 58 -3.81 1.67 -17.08
C GLY A 58 -3.84 0.32 -16.36
N GLY A 59 -4.37 0.27 -15.13
CA GLY A 59 -4.58 -0.96 -14.39
C GLY A 59 -5.76 -1.76 -14.92
N ASN A 60 -5.77 -3.04 -14.62
CA ASN A 60 -6.86 -3.97 -14.88
C ASN A 60 -7.39 -4.51 -13.55
N ILE A 61 -8.70 -4.40 -13.32
CA ILE A 61 -9.34 -5.01 -12.15
C ILE A 61 -9.40 -6.50 -12.38
N ASP A 62 -8.72 -7.26 -11.54
CA ASP A 62 -8.73 -8.72 -11.60
C ASP A 62 -10.03 -9.28 -11.03
N LYS A 63 -10.33 -8.92 -9.79
CA LYS A 63 -11.56 -9.32 -9.12
C LYS A 63 -11.87 -8.47 -7.88
N PHE A 64 -13.12 -8.58 -7.45
CA PHE A 64 -13.57 -8.13 -6.14
C PHE A 64 -13.64 -9.33 -5.19
N ILE A 65 -13.16 -9.17 -3.96
CA ILE A 65 -13.13 -10.20 -2.93
C ILE A 65 -13.81 -9.63 -1.68
N GLY A 66 -15.13 -9.80 -1.58
CA GLY A 66 -15.92 -9.08 -0.57
C GLY A 66 -15.90 -7.58 -0.84
N ASP A 67 -15.34 -6.81 0.07
CA ASP A 67 -15.13 -5.36 -0.05
C ASP A 67 -13.74 -5.00 -0.58
N ALA A 68 -12.88 -6.01 -0.80
CA ALA A 68 -11.54 -5.81 -1.34
C ALA A 68 -11.53 -5.75 -2.88
N ILE A 69 -10.55 -5.02 -3.42
CA ILE A 69 -10.25 -4.96 -4.85
C ILE A 69 -8.86 -5.53 -5.08
N MET A 70 -8.74 -6.45 -6.03
CA MET A 70 -7.46 -6.86 -6.59
C MET A 70 -7.31 -6.27 -7.99
N ALA A 71 -6.20 -5.59 -8.25
CA ALA A 71 -5.89 -5.01 -9.56
C ALA A 71 -4.46 -5.31 -9.98
N ILE A 72 -4.25 -5.33 -11.30
CA ILE A 72 -2.99 -5.68 -11.95
C ILE A 72 -2.58 -4.55 -12.88
N PHE A 73 -1.30 -4.18 -12.84
CA PHE A 73 -0.68 -3.21 -13.74
C PHE A 73 0.44 -3.89 -14.54
N GLY A 74 0.48 -3.66 -15.85
CA GLY A 74 1.46 -4.29 -16.74
C GLY A 74 0.95 -5.56 -17.43
N ALA A 75 -0.28 -5.99 -17.15
CA ALA A 75 -0.99 -7.06 -17.84
C ALA A 75 -2.51 -6.81 -17.86
N PRO A 76 -3.25 -7.17 -18.91
CA PRO A 76 -2.75 -7.69 -20.20
C PRO A 76 -1.96 -6.62 -20.98
N LYS A 77 -2.22 -5.33 -20.75
CA LYS A 77 -1.53 -4.20 -21.40
C LYS A 77 -0.17 -3.97 -20.71
N THR A 78 0.89 -3.94 -21.52
CA THR A 78 2.21 -3.54 -21.05
C THR A 78 2.23 -2.06 -20.68
N LEU A 79 2.88 -1.73 -19.58
CA LEU A 79 3.10 -0.36 -19.10
C LEU A 79 4.60 -0.12 -19.00
N ASP A 80 5.05 1.11 -19.25
CA ASP A 80 6.47 1.49 -19.15
C ASP A 80 6.99 1.31 -17.72
N ASN A 81 6.17 1.66 -16.73
CA ASN A 81 6.46 1.41 -15.33
C ASN A 81 5.17 1.01 -14.58
N ALA A 82 4.93 -0.30 -14.51
CA ALA A 82 3.76 -0.86 -13.84
C ALA A 82 3.72 -0.52 -12.33
N ALA A 83 4.88 -0.48 -11.66
CA ALA A 83 4.98 -0.12 -10.25
C ALA A 83 4.55 1.33 -10.01
N ALA A 84 5.07 2.27 -10.80
CA ALA A 84 4.69 3.68 -10.69
C ALA A 84 3.19 3.89 -10.99
N SER A 85 2.64 3.19 -11.99
CA SER A 85 1.20 3.24 -12.28
C SER A 85 0.36 2.71 -11.12
N GLY A 86 0.77 1.60 -10.50
CA GLY A 86 0.10 1.06 -9.31
C GLY A 86 0.12 2.02 -8.12
N VAL A 87 1.26 2.71 -7.90
CA VAL A 87 1.38 3.73 -6.84
C VAL A 87 0.50 4.94 -7.13
N ARG A 88 0.49 5.46 -8.39
CA ARG A 88 -0.40 6.58 -8.76
C ARG A 88 -1.86 6.21 -8.56
N ALA A 89 -2.27 5.03 -9.00
CA ALA A 89 -3.63 4.54 -8.78
C ALA A 89 -3.98 4.51 -7.29
N ALA A 90 -3.10 3.96 -6.44
CA ALA A 90 -3.30 3.91 -4.99
C ALA A 90 -3.48 5.32 -4.39
N MET A 91 -2.63 6.29 -4.77
CA MET A 91 -2.74 7.67 -4.29
C MET A 91 -4.02 8.36 -4.76
N ARG A 92 -4.42 8.14 -6.01
CA ARG A 92 -5.69 8.65 -6.55
C ARG A 92 -6.89 8.04 -5.86
N MET A 93 -6.87 6.73 -5.58
CA MET A 93 -7.91 6.05 -4.79
C MET A 93 -8.04 6.67 -3.40
N VAL A 94 -6.93 6.92 -2.68
CA VAL A 94 -6.96 7.57 -1.37
C VAL A 94 -7.57 8.98 -1.46
N LYS A 95 -7.20 9.76 -2.47
CA LYS A 95 -7.77 11.09 -2.70
C LYS A 95 -9.27 11.02 -3.02
N ALA A 96 -9.69 10.05 -3.83
CA ALA A 96 -11.09 9.87 -4.21
C ALA A 96 -12.01 9.48 -3.04
N LEU A 97 -11.47 8.88 -1.96
CA LEU A 97 -12.27 8.55 -0.77
C LEU A 97 -13.01 9.73 -0.15
N THR A 98 -12.45 10.94 -0.25
CA THR A 98 -13.09 12.15 0.26
C THR A 98 -14.40 12.50 -0.47
N HIS A 99 -14.64 11.91 -1.63
CA HIS A 99 -15.82 12.12 -2.46
C HIS A 99 -16.80 10.94 -2.43
N VAL A 100 -16.48 9.86 -1.68
CA VAL A 100 -17.40 8.72 -1.54
C VAL A 100 -18.61 9.15 -0.72
N ASP A 101 -19.79 8.99 -1.31
CA ASP A 101 -21.05 9.23 -0.57
C ASP A 101 -21.26 8.12 0.48
N CYS A 102 -21.12 8.50 1.72
CA CYS A 102 -21.35 7.65 2.88
C CYS A 102 -22.74 7.83 3.49
N SER A 103 -23.66 8.53 2.80
CA SER A 103 -25.05 8.67 3.26
C SER A 103 -25.72 7.30 3.30
N GLY A 104 -26.47 7.03 4.38
CA GLY A 104 -27.15 5.75 4.56
C GLY A 104 -26.31 4.60 5.11
N ILE A 105 -25.02 4.79 5.36
CA ILE A 105 -24.17 3.79 6.05
C ILE A 105 -23.78 4.24 7.46
N HIS A 106 -23.64 3.28 8.36
CA HIS A 106 -23.24 3.54 9.74
C HIS A 106 -21.71 3.50 9.87
N LEU A 107 -21.09 4.69 9.80
CA LEU A 107 -19.65 4.80 9.97
C LEU A 107 -19.24 4.64 11.44
N PRO A 108 -18.07 4.00 11.71
CA PRO A 108 -17.46 4.02 13.03
C PRO A 108 -16.93 5.42 13.37
N GLU A 109 -16.63 5.67 14.64
CA GLU A 109 -16.03 6.94 15.11
C GLU A 109 -14.70 7.27 14.41
N SER A 110 -13.95 6.23 14.00
CA SER A 110 -12.70 6.38 13.24
C SER A 110 -12.89 6.82 11.79
N GLY A 111 -14.15 6.99 11.35
CA GLY A 111 -14.48 7.42 9.99
C GLY A 111 -14.37 6.29 8.97
N PHE A 112 -14.39 6.70 7.70
CA PHE A 112 -14.26 5.86 6.52
C PHE A 112 -12.84 5.93 5.95
N GLY A 113 -12.31 4.81 5.52
CA GLY A 113 -10.98 4.73 4.95
C GLY A 113 -10.70 3.41 4.24
N THR A 114 -9.58 3.33 3.56
CA THR A 114 -9.10 2.09 2.92
C THR A 114 -7.63 1.84 3.26
N GLY A 115 -7.23 0.56 3.27
CA GLY A 115 -5.85 0.13 3.24
C GLY A 115 -5.49 -0.32 1.83
N ILE A 116 -4.32 0.07 1.32
CA ILE A 116 -3.85 -0.32 -0.02
C ILE A 116 -2.43 -0.86 0.08
N GLY A 117 -2.24 -2.09 -0.39
CA GLY A 117 -0.93 -2.72 -0.54
C GLY A 117 -0.53 -2.83 -2.00
N VAL A 118 0.68 -2.40 -2.36
CA VAL A 118 1.21 -2.55 -3.72
C VAL A 118 2.53 -3.28 -3.70
N ASN A 119 2.63 -4.33 -4.51
CA ASN A 119 3.88 -5.06 -4.72
C ASN A 119 4.14 -5.24 -6.21
N CYS A 120 5.41 -5.36 -6.64
CA CYS A 120 5.75 -5.69 -8.00
C CYS A 120 6.77 -6.82 -8.07
N GLY A 121 6.75 -7.58 -9.14
CA GLY A 121 7.64 -8.69 -9.38
C GLY A 121 7.12 -9.64 -10.46
N GLU A 122 7.85 -10.71 -10.69
CA GLU A 122 7.45 -11.74 -11.63
C GLU A 122 6.21 -12.48 -11.18
N CYS A 123 5.30 -12.70 -12.11
CA CYS A 123 4.08 -13.50 -11.96
C CYS A 123 3.84 -14.33 -13.22
N ILE A 124 3.19 -15.45 -13.04
CA ILE A 124 2.53 -16.16 -14.15
C ILE A 124 1.23 -15.45 -14.44
N VAL A 125 1.09 -14.96 -15.66
CA VAL A 125 -0.09 -14.24 -16.15
C VAL A 125 -0.76 -15.08 -17.23
N GLY A 126 -2.07 -15.23 -17.17
CA GLY A 126 -2.80 -15.98 -18.19
C GLY A 126 -4.20 -16.35 -17.80
N ASN A 127 -4.83 -17.13 -18.67
CA ASN A 127 -6.14 -17.70 -18.42
C ASN A 127 -6.03 -18.91 -17.48
N ILE A 128 -6.54 -18.74 -16.27
CA ILE A 128 -6.42 -19.74 -15.21
C ILE A 128 -7.82 -20.10 -14.73
N GLY A 129 -8.12 -21.39 -14.69
CA GLY A 129 -9.44 -21.81 -14.27
C GLY A 129 -9.76 -23.26 -14.57
N PHE A 130 -11.05 -23.54 -14.61
CA PHE A 130 -11.60 -24.87 -14.79
C PHE A 130 -12.69 -24.82 -15.88
N GLN A 131 -12.60 -25.73 -16.85
CA GLN A 131 -13.51 -25.94 -17.99
C GLN A 131 -14.48 -24.81 -18.37
N ASN A 132 -15.41 -24.44 -17.49
CA ASN A 132 -16.47 -23.48 -17.74
C ASN A 132 -16.26 -22.13 -17.04
N LYS A 133 -15.18 -21.98 -16.23
CA LYS A 133 -14.82 -20.74 -15.56
C LYS A 133 -13.31 -20.53 -15.62
N VAL A 134 -12.94 -19.67 -16.54
CA VAL A 134 -11.54 -19.28 -16.78
C VAL A 134 -11.46 -17.77 -16.59
N ASP A 135 -10.59 -17.34 -15.70
CA ASP A 135 -10.32 -15.94 -15.42
C ASP A 135 -8.91 -15.58 -15.91
N TYR A 136 -8.75 -14.46 -16.59
CA TYR A 136 -7.44 -13.91 -16.89
C TYR A 136 -6.91 -13.27 -15.61
N THR A 137 -5.90 -13.87 -15.00
CA THR A 137 -5.41 -13.50 -13.68
C THR A 137 -3.90 -13.73 -13.56
N VAL A 138 -3.36 -13.44 -12.39
CA VAL A 138 -1.94 -13.61 -12.05
C VAL A 138 -1.77 -14.55 -10.87
N ILE A 139 -0.72 -15.38 -10.94
CA ILE A 139 -0.30 -16.25 -9.83
C ILE A 139 1.18 -16.03 -9.54
N GLY A 140 1.52 -15.94 -8.27
CA GLY A 140 2.90 -15.83 -7.82
C GLY A 140 3.01 -15.34 -6.39
N ASP A 141 4.20 -15.43 -5.83
CA ASP A 141 4.51 -14.90 -4.50
C ASP A 141 4.33 -13.38 -4.42
N THR A 142 4.51 -12.71 -5.56
CA THR A 142 4.23 -11.27 -5.73
C THR A 142 2.81 -10.90 -5.33
N VAL A 143 1.82 -11.74 -5.68
CA VAL A 143 0.39 -11.54 -5.34
C VAL A 143 0.18 -11.66 -3.84
N ASN A 144 0.75 -12.71 -3.23
CA ASN A 144 0.63 -12.96 -1.80
C ASN A 144 1.24 -11.83 -0.98
N LEU A 145 2.39 -11.30 -1.40
CA LEU A 145 3.02 -10.18 -0.72
C LEU A 145 2.16 -8.92 -0.81
N ALA A 146 1.58 -8.61 -1.98
CA ALA A 146 0.69 -7.44 -2.13
C ALA A 146 -0.51 -7.49 -1.16
N SER A 147 -1.15 -8.66 -1.03
CA SER A 147 -2.25 -8.85 -0.06
C SER A 147 -1.79 -8.66 1.38
N ARG A 148 -0.61 -9.16 1.76
CA ARG A 148 -0.05 -8.95 3.10
C ARG A 148 0.28 -7.47 3.37
N LEU A 149 0.77 -6.75 2.36
CA LEU A 149 1.05 -5.31 2.48
C LEU A 149 -0.23 -4.52 2.76
N GLU A 150 -1.34 -4.87 2.11
CA GLU A 150 -2.64 -4.27 2.44
C GLU A 150 -2.96 -4.50 3.93
N GLY A 151 -2.89 -5.75 4.42
CA GLY A 151 -3.23 -6.08 5.81
C GLY A 151 -2.42 -5.29 6.86
N VAL A 152 -1.14 -4.97 6.60
CA VAL A 152 -0.30 -4.23 7.55
C VAL A 152 -0.51 -2.72 7.53
N THR A 153 -1.20 -2.19 6.53
CA THR A 153 -1.54 -0.76 6.46
C THR A 153 -2.22 -0.26 7.74
N LYS A 154 -3.00 -1.13 8.40
CA LYS A 154 -3.68 -0.83 9.66
C LYS A 154 -2.69 -0.68 10.82
N TYR A 155 -1.68 -1.56 10.90
CA TYR A 155 -0.67 -1.51 11.95
C TYR A 155 0.17 -0.23 11.85
N TYR A 156 0.61 0.13 10.64
CA TYR A 156 1.41 1.33 10.41
C TYR A 156 0.57 2.61 10.32
N GLN A 157 -0.76 2.51 10.36
CA GLN A 157 -1.70 3.62 10.17
C GLN A 157 -1.38 4.45 8.91
N GLN A 158 -0.97 3.76 7.85
CA GLN A 158 -0.73 4.35 6.55
C GLN A 158 -1.79 3.88 5.56
N PRO A 159 -2.34 4.77 4.72
CA PRO A 159 -3.34 4.36 3.73
C PRO A 159 -2.72 3.49 2.62
N VAL A 160 -1.45 3.70 2.31
CA VAL A 160 -0.73 2.96 1.25
C VAL A 160 0.57 2.42 1.81
N ILE A 161 0.79 1.12 1.67
CA ILE A 161 2.08 0.47 1.93
C ILE A 161 2.55 -0.23 0.66
N VAL A 162 3.81 -0.01 0.32
CA VAL A 162 4.45 -0.63 -0.84
C VAL A 162 5.69 -1.42 -0.42
N SER A 163 6.06 -2.43 -1.20
CA SER A 163 7.30 -3.17 -1.00
C SER A 163 8.53 -2.38 -1.44
N GLU A 164 9.71 -2.83 -1.00
CA GLU A 164 10.99 -2.34 -1.53
C GLU A 164 11.13 -2.52 -3.04
N TYR A 165 10.50 -3.55 -3.62
CA TYR A 165 10.52 -3.77 -5.07
C TYR A 165 9.78 -2.65 -5.82
N VAL A 166 8.65 -2.20 -5.29
CA VAL A 166 7.92 -1.04 -5.82
C VAL A 166 8.71 0.24 -5.58
N PHE A 167 9.30 0.42 -4.38
CA PHE A 167 10.16 1.55 -4.08
C PHE A 167 11.30 1.67 -5.10
N GLU A 168 12.08 0.62 -5.33
CA GLU A 168 13.19 0.64 -6.28
C GLU A 168 12.73 0.94 -7.72
N ALA A 169 11.58 0.42 -8.15
CA ALA A 169 11.05 0.65 -9.49
C ALA A 169 10.41 2.04 -9.68
N ALA A 170 9.98 2.71 -8.60
CA ALA A 170 9.19 3.94 -8.67
C ALA A 170 9.82 5.14 -7.94
N LYS A 171 11.01 5.00 -7.33
CA LYS A 171 11.68 6.04 -6.53
C LYS A 171 11.97 7.34 -7.28
N ASP A 172 12.06 7.28 -8.61
CA ASP A 172 12.25 8.47 -9.45
C ASP A 172 10.93 9.22 -9.73
N HIS A 173 9.79 8.66 -9.32
CA HIS A 173 8.46 9.23 -9.53
C HIS A 173 7.79 9.71 -8.23
N PHE A 174 8.27 9.26 -7.07
CA PHE A 174 7.65 9.56 -5.77
C PHE A 174 8.69 9.73 -4.68
N ILE A 175 8.35 10.52 -3.67
CA ILE A 175 9.09 10.55 -2.42
C ILE A 175 8.47 9.52 -1.48
N PHE A 176 9.26 8.53 -1.11
CA PHE A 176 8.85 7.47 -0.21
C PHE A 176 9.45 7.69 1.19
N ARG A 177 8.72 7.21 2.18
CA ARG A 177 9.18 7.11 3.56
C ARG A 177 9.22 5.65 3.95
N LYS A 178 10.36 5.17 4.45
CA LYS A 178 10.47 3.79 4.91
C LYS A 178 9.62 3.61 6.16
N ALA A 179 8.66 2.68 6.12
CA ALA A 179 7.83 2.36 7.27
C ALA A 179 8.52 1.36 8.20
N ASP A 180 9.12 0.30 7.61
CA ASP A 180 9.78 -0.75 8.38
C ASP A 180 10.62 -1.69 7.51
N SER A 181 11.22 -2.71 8.15
CA SER A 181 11.74 -3.92 7.52
C SER A 181 11.13 -5.13 8.21
N VAL A 182 10.50 -6.03 7.45
CA VAL A 182 9.73 -7.14 8.02
C VAL A 182 10.15 -8.48 7.45
N ARG A 183 10.21 -9.49 8.31
CA ARG A 183 10.33 -10.89 7.89
C ARG A 183 8.95 -11.42 7.55
N VAL A 184 8.79 -11.82 6.31
CA VAL A 184 7.54 -12.40 5.80
C VAL A 184 7.69 -13.92 5.78
N LYS A 185 6.70 -14.66 6.29
CA LYS A 185 6.71 -16.13 6.27
C LYS A 185 6.97 -16.66 4.85
N GLY A 186 7.97 -17.52 4.72
CA GLY A 186 8.38 -18.10 3.43
C GLY A 186 9.38 -17.27 2.63
N LYS A 187 9.93 -16.18 3.21
CA LYS A 187 11.09 -15.46 2.67
C LYS A 187 12.23 -15.48 3.66
N ASP A 188 13.43 -15.78 3.18
CA ASP A 188 14.65 -15.85 4.01
C ASP A 188 15.16 -14.45 4.37
N LEU A 189 14.96 -13.48 3.48
CA LEU A 189 15.39 -12.10 3.65
C LEU A 189 14.22 -11.19 4.05
N PRO A 190 14.47 -10.21 4.93
CA PRO A 190 13.48 -9.19 5.25
C PRO A 190 13.10 -8.37 4.03
N VAL A 191 11.86 -7.93 3.99
CA VAL A 191 11.33 -7.04 2.94
C VAL A 191 11.16 -5.64 3.53
N GLY A 192 11.72 -4.63 2.87
CA GLY A 192 11.49 -3.23 3.21
C GLY A 192 10.06 -2.81 2.87
N LEU A 193 9.41 -2.14 3.82
CA LEU A 193 8.10 -1.54 3.67
C LEU A 193 8.21 -0.03 3.57
N TYR A 194 7.48 0.56 2.64
CA TYR A 194 7.49 1.99 2.40
C TYR A 194 6.07 2.53 2.29
N THR A 195 5.88 3.78 2.66
CA THR A 195 4.67 4.55 2.35
C THR A 195 5.03 5.68 1.39
N VAL A 196 4.07 6.12 0.61
CA VAL A 196 4.25 7.29 -0.26
C VAL A 196 4.13 8.54 0.61
N TYR A 197 5.20 9.28 0.69
CA TYR A 197 5.24 10.51 1.46
C TYR A 197 4.74 11.70 0.63
N GLU A 198 5.19 11.78 -0.62
CA GLU A 198 4.77 12.81 -1.57
C GLU A 198 4.92 12.30 -3.00
N ALA A 199 3.95 12.61 -3.87
CA ALA A 199 4.09 12.40 -5.30
C ALA A 199 4.97 13.51 -5.90
N PHE A 200 5.90 13.14 -6.80
CA PHE A 200 6.51 14.15 -7.67
C PHE A 200 5.41 14.77 -8.52
N ARG A 201 5.41 16.09 -8.57
CA ARG A 201 4.36 16.83 -9.25
C ARG A 201 4.50 16.75 -10.76
N ASP A 202 3.37 16.66 -11.43
CA ASP A 202 3.22 17.26 -12.75
C ASP A 202 3.33 18.78 -12.59
N GLU A 203 3.96 19.45 -13.57
CA GLU A 203 4.25 20.91 -13.57
C GLU A 203 3.02 21.82 -13.35
N SER A 204 1.81 21.22 -13.22
CA SER A 204 0.53 21.90 -13.04
C SER A 204 0.08 22.07 -11.58
N ASP A 205 0.75 21.45 -10.60
CA ASP A 205 0.32 21.51 -9.19
C ASP A 205 0.88 22.76 -8.46
N SER A 206 -0.03 23.55 -7.88
CA SER A 206 0.21 24.88 -7.31
C SER A 206 0.63 24.91 -5.83
N GLU A 207 1.28 23.86 -5.29
CA GLU A 207 1.78 23.95 -3.91
C GLU A 207 3.04 24.82 -3.79
N THR A 208 3.16 25.47 -2.68
CA THR A 208 4.25 26.41 -2.44
C THR A 208 5.58 25.68 -2.24
N PRO A 209 6.70 26.21 -2.74
CA PRO A 209 8.04 25.67 -2.47
C PRO A 209 8.33 25.40 -1.00
N GLU A 210 7.65 26.10 -0.11
CA GLU A 210 7.82 26.04 1.35
C GLU A 210 7.31 24.71 1.94
N SER A 211 6.17 24.19 1.47
CA SER A 211 5.65 22.89 1.93
C SER A 211 6.56 21.72 1.55
N LEU A 212 7.23 21.81 0.39
CA LEU A 212 8.20 20.83 -0.09
C LEU A 212 9.48 20.85 0.77
N ILE A 213 9.94 22.04 1.16
CA ILE A 213 11.14 22.20 2.02
C ILE A 213 10.86 21.59 3.40
N ILE A 214 9.73 21.93 4.00
CA ILE A 214 9.29 21.40 5.30
C ILE A 214 9.15 19.88 5.25
N GLY A 215 8.53 19.34 4.20
CA GLY A 215 8.39 17.91 4.01
C GLY A 215 9.73 17.17 3.90
N ARG A 216 10.69 17.71 3.16
CA ARG A 216 12.04 17.14 3.05
C ARG A 216 12.81 17.18 4.37
N GLU A 217 12.73 18.27 5.12
CA GLU A 217 13.38 18.39 6.42
C GLU A 217 12.81 17.35 7.42
N SER A 218 11.50 17.17 7.46
CA SER A 218 10.86 16.12 8.27
C SER A 218 11.37 14.73 7.88
N LEU A 219 11.38 14.43 6.58
CA LEU A 219 11.83 13.14 6.06
C LEU A 219 13.32 12.88 6.36
N ASP A 220 14.18 13.90 6.24
CA ASP A 220 15.59 13.79 6.56
C ASP A 220 15.84 13.47 8.03
N ASN A 221 15.11 14.14 8.94
CA ASN A 221 15.17 13.84 10.37
C ASN A 221 14.68 12.42 10.66
N TYR A 222 13.54 12.03 10.08
CA TYR A 222 13.04 10.67 10.21
C TYR A 222 14.04 9.61 9.75
N ASN A 223 14.64 9.79 8.57
CA ASN A 223 15.63 8.86 8.01
C ASN A 223 16.91 8.77 8.87
N LYS A 224 17.36 9.89 9.46
CA LYS A 224 18.44 9.88 10.45
C LYS A 224 18.03 9.10 11.69
N GLY A 225 16.82 9.32 12.20
CA GLY A 225 16.25 8.55 13.31
C GLY A 225 16.26 7.04 13.03
N LEU A 226 15.81 6.59 11.85
CA LEU A 226 15.83 5.19 11.45
C LEU A 226 17.24 4.59 11.44
N LYS A 227 18.21 5.32 10.89
CA LYS A 227 19.61 4.88 10.85
C LYS A 227 20.15 4.69 12.26
N LEU A 228 19.95 5.64 13.14
CA LEU A 228 20.40 5.59 14.53
C LEU A 228 19.68 4.49 15.34
N TYR A 229 18.37 4.31 15.07
CA TYR A 229 17.60 3.21 15.63
C TYR A 229 18.21 1.84 15.29
N ALA A 230 18.55 1.62 14.03
CA ALA A 230 19.19 0.38 13.59
C ALA A 230 20.60 0.19 14.21
N MET A 231 21.29 1.29 14.54
CA MET A 231 22.58 1.29 15.23
C MET A 231 22.46 1.19 16.77
N ARG A 232 21.25 1.10 17.31
CA ARG A 232 20.93 1.08 18.75
C ARG A 232 21.33 2.37 19.51
N GLU A 233 21.48 3.46 18.77
CA GLU A 233 21.76 4.79 19.32
C GLU A 233 20.44 5.45 19.79
N TRP A 234 19.79 4.82 20.79
CA TRP A 234 18.39 5.09 21.16
C TRP A 234 18.12 6.56 21.49
N GLU A 235 18.97 7.17 22.34
CA GLU A 235 18.75 8.55 22.78
C GLU A 235 18.83 9.55 21.61
N THR A 236 19.82 9.37 20.74
CA THR A 236 19.96 10.23 19.57
C THR A 236 18.86 9.99 18.54
N ALA A 237 18.45 8.72 18.35
CA ALA A 237 17.33 8.36 17.48
C ALA A 237 16.03 9.04 17.93
N LYS A 238 15.73 9.04 19.25
CA LYS A 238 14.56 9.74 19.82
C LYS A 238 14.55 11.23 19.50
N GLN A 239 15.69 11.90 19.55
CA GLN A 239 15.76 13.33 19.22
C GLN A 239 15.34 13.58 17.77
N TYR A 240 15.83 12.79 16.83
CA TYR A 240 15.51 12.94 15.40
C TYR A 240 14.04 12.60 15.08
N PHE A 241 13.48 11.56 15.70
CA PHE A 241 12.05 11.27 15.57
C PHE A 241 11.17 12.38 16.16
N ASN A 242 11.57 12.97 17.29
CA ASN A 242 10.87 14.12 17.87
C ASN A 242 10.95 15.38 16.98
N PHE A 243 12.09 15.62 16.32
CA PHE A 243 12.20 16.70 15.34
C PHE A 243 11.24 16.50 14.16
N ALA A 244 11.21 15.27 13.59
CA ALA A 244 10.27 14.94 12.53
C ALA A 244 8.81 15.14 12.97
N LEU A 245 8.44 14.65 14.15
CA LEU A 245 7.10 14.84 14.75
C LEU A 245 6.72 16.31 14.90
N THR A 246 7.65 17.13 15.38
CA THR A 246 7.41 18.58 15.59
C THR A 246 7.14 19.27 14.27
N ILE A 247 7.97 19.01 13.26
CA ILE A 247 7.82 19.57 11.91
C ILE A 247 6.46 19.18 11.29
N GLU A 248 6.08 17.88 11.37
CA GLU A 248 4.80 17.39 10.84
C GLU A 248 3.61 18.03 11.58
N LYS A 249 3.69 18.14 12.91
CA LYS A 249 2.64 18.76 13.73
C LYS A 249 2.46 20.24 13.40
N GLU A 250 3.54 20.99 13.22
CA GLU A 250 3.51 22.41 12.83
C GLU A 250 2.91 22.58 11.43
N ALA A 251 3.13 21.61 10.53
CA ALA A 251 2.51 21.55 9.21
C ALA A 251 1.05 21.01 9.23
N GLY A 252 0.46 20.77 10.41
CA GLY A 252 -0.91 20.26 10.56
C GLY A 252 -1.08 18.78 10.17
N ARG A 253 0.02 18.02 10.07
CA ARG A 253 0.01 16.61 9.70
C ARG A 253 0.25 15.70 10.92
N GLN A 254 -0.28 14.48 10.87
CA GLN A 254 -0.02 13.45 11.87
C GLN A 254 1.15 12.56 11.41
N ASP A 255 2.10 12.31 12.31
CA ASP A 255 3.22 11.41 12.07
C ASP A 255 3.17 10.19 13.00
N TYR A 256 2.42 9.19 12.58
CA TYR A 256 2.31 7.95 13.33
C TYR A 256 3.61 7.14 13.30
N LEU A 257 4.37 7.15 12.19
CA LEU A 257 5.57 6.34 12.07
C LEU A 257 6.67 6.78 13.06
N SER A 258 6.90 8.09 13.20
CA SER A 258 7.83 8.57 14.23
C SER A 258 7.38 8.21 15.64
N SER A 259 6.08 8.33 15.93
CA SER A 259 5.51 7.91 17.23
C SER A 259 5.69 6.41 17.48
N LEU A 260 5.50 5.58 16.46
CA LEU A 260 5.71 4.13 16.53
C LEU A 260 7.16 3.78 16.91
N TYR A 261 8.14 4.44 16.27
CA TYR A 261 9.55 4.20 16.59
C TYR A 261 9.94 4.72 17.97
N LEU A 262 9.37 5.84 18.43
CA LEU A 262 9.57 6.32 19.80
C LEU A 262 9.08 5.31 20.83
N GLY A 263 7.87 4.75 20.64
CA GLY A 263 7.35 3.69 21.52
C GLY A 263 8.24 2.44 21.53
N ARG A 264 8.71 1.98 20.35
CA ARG A 264 9.65 0.84 20.26
C ARG A 264 10.97 1.10 20.98
N ILE A 265 11.50 2.31 20.89
CA ILE A 265 12.74 2.67 21.60
C ILE A 265 12.52 2.60 23.11
N GLU A 266 11.38 3.06 23.61
CA GLU A 266 11.05 2.95 25.05
C GLU A 266 10.97 1.49 25.51
N GLU A 267 10.35 0.63 24.70
CA GLU A 267 10.31 -0.81 24.95
C GLU A 267 11.72 -1.42 24.95
N PHE A 268 12.57 -1.07 24.00
CA PHE A 268 13.94 -1.58 23.88
C PHE A 268 14.89 -1.04 24.97
N GLN A 269 14.63 0.14 25.48
CA GLN A 269 15.37 0.66 26.65
C GLN A 269 15.00 -0.09 27.92
N ALA A 270 13.73 -0.50 28.05
CA ALA A 270 13.26 -1.31 29.19
C ALA A 270 13.66 -2.80 29.05
N SER A 271 13.67 -3.33 27.82
CA SER A 271 14.02 -4.72 27.52
C SER A 271 14.82 -4.77 26.20
N PRO A 272 16.15 -4.64 26.27
CA PRO A 272 16.99 -4.58 25.09
C PRO A 272 16.84 -5.81 24.18
N PRO A 273 16.81 -5.63 22.87
CA PRO A 273 16.78 -6.73 21.94
C PRO A 273 18.08 -7.53 21.99
N THR A 274 18.04 -8.79 21.55
CA THR A 274 19.18 -9.70 21.47
C THR A 274 20.32 -9.13 20.62
N GLU A 275 21.55 -9.66 20.79
CA GLU A 275 22.72 -9.16 20.07
C GLU A 275 22.60 -9.28 18.54
N ASP A 276 21.92 -10.32 18.08
CA ASP A 276 21.66 -10.63 16.66
C ASP A 276 20.48 -9.87 16.05
N TRP A 277 19.85 -8.96 16.81
CA TRP A 277 18.74 -8.14 16.30
C TRP A 277 19.21 -7.22 15.15
N ASP A 278 18.55 -7.32 14.02
CA ASP A 278 18.88 -6.67 12.76
C ASP A 278 17.91 -5.54 12.36
N ALA A 279 17.24 -4.95 13.33
CA ALA A 279 16.20 -3.92 13.14
C ALA A 279 14.99 -4.38 12.31
N THR A 280 14.77 -5.69 12.20
CA THR A 280 13.59 -6.25 11.52
C THR A 280 12.52 -6.72 12.50
N ILE A 281 11.28 -6.69 12.05
CA ILE A 281 10.13 -7.22 12.77
C ILE A 281 9.65 -8.49 12.10
N THR A 282 9.39 -9.52 12.89
CA THR A 282 8.73 -10.72 12.39
C THR A 282 7.22 -10.46 12.40
N MET A 283 6.61 -10.50 11.21
CA MET A 283 5.15 -10.46 11.11
C MET A 283 4.59 -11.81 11.57
N THR A 284 4.14 -11.86 12.81
CA THR A 284 3.25 -12.94 13.25
C THR A 284 1.89 -12.73 12.60
N GLU A 285 1.39 -13.76 11.93
CA GLU A 285 0.08 -13.75 11.29
C GLU A 285 -1.00 -13.25 12.25
N LYS A 286 -1.90 -12.41 11.69
CA LYS A 286 -3.20 -11.89 12.16
C LYS A 286 -3.61 -12.13 13.60
#